data_2942f4df9ca5954197a2eee636906057
#
_entry.id   2942f4df9ca5954197a2eee636906057
#
_cell.length_a   1.000
_cell.length_b   1.000
_cell.length_c   1.000
_cell.angle_alpha   90.00
_cell.angle_beta   90.00
_cell.angle_gamma   90.00
#
_symmetry.space_group_name_H-M   'P 1'
#
loop_
_entity.id
_entity.type
_entity.pdbx_description
1 polymer ?
#
loop_
_entity_poly.entity_id
_entity_poly.type
_entity_poly.pdbx_seq_one_letter_code
_entity_poly.pdbx_strand_id
1 'polypeptide(L)'
;MIILDGKKISNDIKAEIAESVKEIVAKGLRPPHLAAVIVGDDGASLTYVGSKVRACKRVGFESTLIKLPESISENELLEKVNELNNDENIDGYIVQLPLPKHIDSQKILMAVDADKDVDGFHPTNFGKMALSLPTFISATPFGIMELLKRYDVETSGKHTVVIGRSDIVGRPISILMSQKSNPGNSTVTLAHSRTKNIEELTRQADIIISALGVPNFVKANMVKEGAVIVDVGITRVADNSAKGYKIVGDVDYENVSKKSSYITPVPGGVGPMTIAMLLKNTFLAYKG
;
A
#
# COMPACT_ATOMS: atom_id res chain seq x y z
N MET A 1 -7.08 -14.54 19.74
CA MET A 1 -6.97 -13.78 18.48
C MET A 1 -6.56 -12.35 18.78
N ILE A 2 -5.57 -11.83 18.07
CA ILE A 2 -5.10 -10.44 18.16
C ILE A 2 -5.52 -9.71 16.88
N ILE A 3 -6.09 -8.50 17.02
CA ILE A 3 -6.44 -7.66 15.87
C ILE A 3 -5.19 -6.88 15.45
N LEU A 4 -4.80 -7.04 14.20
CA LEU A 4 -3.76 -6.23 13.55
C LEU A 4 -4.36 -4.85 13.18
N ASP A 5 -4.44 -3.95 14.16
CA ASP A 5 -5.05 -2.61 14.03
C ASP A 5 -4.11 -1.67 13.26
N GLY A 6 -4.29 -1.64 11.94
CA GLY A 6 -3.51 -0.78 11.07
C GLY A 6 -3.84 0.71 11.24
N LYS A 7 -5.04 1.05 11.70
CA LYS A 7 -5.40 2.44 11.99
C LYS A 7 -4.58 2.98 13.16
N LYS A 8 -4.43 2.20 14.23
CA LYS A 8 -3.59 2.54 15.38
C LYS A 8 -2.14 2.71 14.93
N ILE A 9 -1.55 1.70 14.30
CA ILE A 9 -0.14 1.73 13.86
C ILE A 9 0.12 2.86 12.86
N SER A 10 -0.80 3.10 11.91
CA SER A 10 -0.71 4.23 10.98
C SER A 10 -0.69 5.59 11.70
N ASN A 11 -1.44 5.73 12.80
CA ASN A 11 -1.41 6.96 13.59
C ASN A 11 -0.11 7.12 14.37
N ASP A 12 0.42 6.04 14.93
CA ASP A 12 1.71 6.03 15.64
C ASP A 12 2.85 6.45 14.68
N ILE A 13 2.91 5.86 13.49
CA ILE A 13 3.91 6.21 12.46
C ILE A 13 3.77 7.67 12.03
N LYS A 14 2.55 8.16 11.84
CA LYS A 14 2.33 9.59 11.49
C LYS A 14 2.78 10.52 12.61
N ALA A 15 2.62 10.13 13.87
CA ALA A 15 3.12 10.90 15.00
C ALA A 15 4.66 10.92 15.04
N GLU A 16 5.32 9.79 14.80
CA GLU A 16 6.77 9.66 14.68
C GLU A 16 7.32 10.56 13.55
N ILE A 17 6.67 10.55 12.38
CA ILE A 17 7.05 11.42 11.26
C ILE A 17 6.85 12.90 11.62
N ALA A 18 5.72 13.25 12.23
CA ALA A 18 5.40 14.63 12.59
C ALA A 18 6.43 15.21 13.59
N GLU A 19 6.91 14.41 14.53
CA GLU A 19 7.95 14.84 15.47
C GLU A 19 9.28 15.09 14.75
N SER A 20 9.69 14.18 13.85
CA SER A 20 10.89 14.37 13.02
C SER A 20 10.80 15.62 12.13
N VAL A 21 9.61 15.91 11.59
CA VAL A 21 9.41 17.13 10.77
C VAL A 21 9.52 18.40 11.60
N LYS A 22 8.99 18.42 12.82
CA LYS A 22 9.16 19.57 13.75
C LYS A 22 10.63 19.85 14.05
N GLU A 23 11.42 18.81 14.26
CA GLU A 23 12.87 18.97 14.48
C GLU A 23 13.58 19.57 13.27
N ILE A 24 13.18 19.17 12.05
CA ILE A 24 13.70 19.68 10.78
C ILE A 24 13.39 21.17 10.65
N VAL A 25 12.11 21.53 10.82
CA VAL A 25 11.64 22.92 10.72
C VAL A 25 12.26 23.81 11.81
N ALA A 26 12.41 23.30 13.02
CA ALA A 26 13.07 24.02 14.11
C ALA A 26 14.55 24.36 13.83
N LYS A 27 15.19 23.60 12.93
CA LYS A 27 16.56 23.87 12.43
C LYS A 27 16.59 24.86 11.25
N GLY A 28 15.44 25.42 10.85
CA GLY A 28 15.32 26.36 9.72
C GLY A 28 15.34 25.69 8.35
N LEU A 29 15.15 24.36 8.27
CA LEU A 29 15.06 23.62 7.02
C LEU A 29 13.60 23.55 6.54
N ARG A 30 13.38 23.45 5.23
CA ARG A 30 12.04 23.25 4.69
C ARG A 30 11.46 21.90 5.09
N PRO A 31 10.15 21.77 5.23
CA PRO A 31 9.53 20.46 5.43
C PRO A 31 9.58 19.60 4.15
N PRO A 32 9.41 18.27 4.25
CA PRO A 32 9.22 17.41 3.11
C PRO A 32 7.99 17.80 2.29
N HIS A 33 8.04 17.61 0.97
CA HIS A 33 7.00 18.02 0.03
C HIS A 33 6.55 16.86 -0.87
N LEU A 34 5.27 16.51 -0.75
CA LEU A 34 4.61 15.52 -1.61
C LEU A 34 3.70 16.19 -2.63
N ALA A 35 3.92 15.94 -3.92
CA ALA A 35 2.96 16.30 -4.94
C ALA A 35 2.06 15.11 -5.33
N ALA A 36 0.83 15.41 -5.75
CA ALA A 36 -0.11 14.42 -6.25
C ALA A 36 -0.75 14.93 -7.54
N VAL A 37 -0.62 14.16 -8.60
CA VAL A 37 -1.27 14.41 -9.90
C VAL A 37 -2.53 13.56 -9.99
N ILE A 38 -3.64 14.18 -10.33
CA ILE A 38 -4.90 13.50 -10.64
C ILE A 38 -5.41 13.96 -12.00
N VAL A 39 -5.84 13.01 -12.82
CA VAL A 39 -6.40 13.26 -14.16
C VAL A 39 -7.89 12.90 -14.13
N GLY A 40 -8.74 13.88 -14.49
CA GLY A 40 -10.19 13.72 -14.42
C GLY A 40 -10.78 13.87 -13.01
N ASP A 41 -12.07 13.55 -12.90
CA ASP A 41 -12.90 13.82 -11.71
C ASP A 41 -13.47 12.52 -11.09
N ASP A 42 -12.77 11.38 -11.19
CA ASP A 42 -13.22 10.14 -10.53
C ASP A 42 -13.33 10.33 -9.02
N GLY A 43 -14.55 10.20 -8.50
CA GLY A 43 -14.87 10.48 -7.09
C GLY A 43 -14.11 9.58 -6.09
N ALA A 44 -13.73 8.37 -6.47
CA ALA A 44 -12.94 7.49 -5.62
C ALA A 44 -11.49 8.01 -5.53
N SER A 45 -10.89 8.37 -6.67
CA SER A 45 -9.55 8.95 -6.77
C SER A 45 -9.46 10.28 -6.03
N LEU A 46 -10.44 11.18 -6.19
CA LEU A 46 -10.51 12.44 -5.45
C LEU A 46 -10.57 12.23 -3.92
N THR A 47 -11.38 11.28 -3.47
CA THR A 47 -11.47 10.94 -2.04
C THR A 47 -10.15 10.42 -1.49
N TYR A 48 -9.47 9.57 -2.27
CA TYR A 48 -8.21 8.97 -1.87
C TYR A 48 -7.07 9.99 -1.83
N VAL A 49 -6.92 10.80 -2.87
CA VAL A 49 -5.94 11.91 -2.91
C VAL A 49 -6.23 12.92 -1.81
N GLY A 50 -7.49 13.30 -1.59
CA GLY A 50 -7.87 14.17 -0.47
C GLY A 50 -7.45 13.62 0.90
N SER A 51 -7.44 12.30 1.07
CA SER A 51 -6.94 11.67 2.29
C SER A 51 -5.42 11.73 2.42
N LYS A 52 -4.67 11.62 1.30
CA LYS A 52 -3.22 11.81 1.24
C LYS A 52 -2.83 13.25 1.61
N VAL A 53 -3.50 14.25 1.02
CA VAL A 53 -3.27 15.69 1.32
C VAL A 53 -3.54 16.00 2.80
N ARG A 54 -4.66 15.52 3.35
CA ARG A 54 -4.94 15.70 4.80
C ARG A 54 -3.86 15.04 5.67
N ALA A 55 -3.34 13.90 5.25
CA ALA A 55 -2.28 13.21 5.97
C ALA A 55 -0.96 14.00 5.94
N CYS A 56 -0.57 14.59 4.79
CA CYS A 56 0.57 15.49 4.67
C CYS A 56 0.45 16.67 5.65
N LYS A 57 -0.69 17.37 5.64
CA LYS A 57 -0.93 18.48 6.56
C LYS A 57 -0.81 18.06 8.03
N ARG A 58 -1.28 16.85 8.38
CA ARG A 58 -1.24 16.35 9.76
C ARG A 58 0.19 16.10 10.24
N VAL A 59 1.10 15.69 9.37
CA VAL A 59 2.50 15.41 9.72
C VAL A 59 3.43 16.60 9.48
N GLY A 60 2.89 17.75 9.01
CA GLY A 60 3.66 18.97 8.75
C GLY A 60 4.39 18.98 7.42
N PHE A 61 4.03 18.10 6.47
CA PHE A 61 4.54 18.15 5.10
C PHE A 61 3.89 19.26 4.30
N GLU A 62 4.61 19.83 3.35
CA GLU A 62 4.02 20.52 2.22
C GLU A 62 3.36 19.53 1.27
N SER A 63 2.29 19.98 0.60
CA SER A 63 1.63 19.15 -0.40
C SER A 63 1.05 19.97 -1.52
N THR A 64 1.31 19.56 -2.78
CA THR A 64 0.76 20.16 -3.98
C THR A 64 -0.19 19.18 -4.66
N LEU A 65 -1.43 19.61 -4.91
CA LEU A 65 -2.41 18.87 -5.68
C LEU A 65 -2.53 19.46 -7.09
N ILE A 66 -2.15 18.68 -8.08
CA ILE A 66 -2.22 19.03 -9.50
C ILE A 66 -3.41 18.30 -10.11
N LYS A 67 -4.45 19.08 -10.46
CA LYS A 67 -5.63 18.54 -11.13
C LYS A 67 -5.55 18.84 -12.62
N LEU A 68 -5.62 17.80 -13.42
CA LEU A 68 -5.58 17.88 -14.87
C LEU A 68 -6.92 17.39 -15.45
N PRO A 69 -7.39 17.97 -16.54
CA PRO A 69 -8.66 17.57 -17.14
C PRO A 69 -8.58 16.14 -17.69
N GLU A 70 -9.70 15.43 -17.73
CA GLU A 70 -9.77 14.08 -18.32
C GLU A 70 -9.32 14.06 -19.79
N SER A 71 -9.51 15.19 -20.50
CA SER A 71 -9.13 15.36 -21.90
C SER A 71 -7.66 15.63 -22.16
N ILE A 72 -6.82 15.73 -21.11
CA ILE A 72 -5.37 15.96 -21.29
C ILE A 72 -4.77 14.87 -22.14
N SER A 73 -3.88 15.22 -23.06
CA SER A 73 -3.16 14.26 -23.88
C SER A 73 -2.04 13.56 -23.09
N GLU A 74 -1.65 12.39 -23.52
CA GLU A 74 -0.50 11.67 -22.95
C GLU A 74 0.79 12.49 -22.95
N ASN A 75 1.04 13.24 -24.05
CA ASN A 75 2.23 14.08 -24.16
C ASN A 75 2.23 15.23 -23.15
N GLU A 76 1.12 15.93 -22.99
CA GLU A 76 0.99 17.00 -21.99
C GLU A 76 1.17 16.45 -20.55
N LEU A 77 0.67 15.24 -20.27
CA LEU A 77 0.90 14.60 -18.97
C LEU A 77 2.38 14.22 -18.79
N LEU A 78 3.06 13.73 -19.84
CA LEU A 78 4.51 13.46 -19.81
C LEU A 78 5.34 14.73 -19.59
N GLU A 79 4.95 15.86 -20.20
CA GLU A 79 5.58 17.15 -19.94
C GLU A 79 5.43 17.54 -18.45
N LYS A 80 4.22 17.37 -17.89
CA LYS A 80 4.00 17.63 -16.47
C LYS A 80 4.80 16.70 -15.54
N VAL A 81 4.95 15.43 -15.89
CA VAL A 81 5.82 14.48 -15.19
C VAL A 81 7.28 14.95 -15.25
N ASN A 82 7.75 15.40 -16.41
CA ASN A 82 9.10 15.91 -16.56
C ASN A 82 9.33 17.20 -15.75
N GLU A 83 8.38 18.11 -15.68
CA GLU A 83 8.46 19.28 -14.80
C GLU A 83 8.64 18.87 -13.32
N LEU A 84 7.85 17.89 -12.85
CA LEU A 84 7.92 17.41 -11.47
C LEU A 84 9.23 16.66 -11.18
N ASN A 85 9.78 15.93 -12.14
CA ASN A 85 11.09 15.30 -12.03
C ASN A 85 12.21 16.33 -11.78
N ASN A 86 12.12 17.51 -12.39
CA ASN A 86 13.12 18.57 -12.32
C ASN A 86 12.86 19.62 -11.21
N ASP A 87 11.74 19.54 -10.49
CA ASP A 87 11.44 20.49 -9.41
C ASP A 87 12.13 20.07 -8.09
N GLU A 88 13.20 20.75 -7.74
CA GLU A 88 13.99 20.49 -6.52
C GLU A 88 13.20 20.73 -5.21
N ASN A 89 12.06 21.43 -5.27
CA ASN A 89 11.23 21.66 -4.09
C ASN A 89 10.27 20.49 -3.82
N ILE A 90 10.14 19.53 -4.75
CA ILE A 90 9.31 18.34 -4.61
C ILE A 90 10.19 17.13 -4.35
N ASP A 91 10.05 16.53 -3.17
CA ASP A 91 10.84 15.36 -2.76
C ASP A 91 10.31 14.07 -3.37
N GLY A 92 9.01 13.98 -3.58
CA GLY A 92 8.38 12.87 -4.24
C GLY A 92 6.98 13.21 -4.72
N TYR A 93 6.48 12.46 -5.68
CA TYR A 93 5.13 12.65 -6.16
C TYR A 93 4.49 11.33 -6.60
N ILE A 94 3.19 11.39 -6.75
CA ILE A 94 2.38 10.28 -7.21
C ILE A 94 1.54 10.72 -8.41
N VAL A 95 1.34 9.80 -9.35
CA VAL A 95 0.30 9.93 -10.39
C VAL A 95 -0.82 8.99 -10.02
N GLN A 96 -1.97 9.55 -9.61
CA GLN A 96 -3.09 8.75 -9.10
C GLN A 96 -3.72 7.90 -10.20
N LEU A 97 -3.72 6.60 -9.99
CA LEU A 97 -4.40 5.64 -10.87
C LEU A 97 -5.89 5.43 -10.45
N PRO A 98 -6.78 5.05 -11.39
CA PRO A 98 -6.52 4.81 -12.80
C PRO A 98 -6.42 6.11 -13.61
N LEU A 99 -5.69 6.07 -14.74
CA LEU A 99 -5.68 7.13 -15.75
C LEU A 99 -6.78 6.88 -16.80
N PRO A 100 -7.20 7.93 -17.55
CA PRO A 100 -8.10 7.78 -18.69
C PRO A 100 -7.57 6.77 -19.72
N LYS A 101 -8.47 6.05 -20.39
CA LYS A 101 -8.15 4.93 -21.29
C LYS A 101 -7.23 5.29 -22.47
N HIS A 102 -7.20 6.56 -22.88
CA HIS A 102 -6.34 7.04 -23.97
C HIS A 102 -4.90 7.33 -23.56
N ILE A 103 -4.58 7.19 -22.26
CA ILE A 103 -3.24 7.39 -21.69
C ILE A 103 -2.69 6.04 -21.27
N ASP A 104 -1.49 5.71 -21.73
CA ASP A 104 -0.78 4.52 -21.27
C ASP A 104 -0.21 4.74 -19.86
N SER A 105 -0.88 4.16 -18.87
CA SER A 105 -0.48 4.28 -17.47
C SER A 105 0.94 3.75 -17.21
N GLN A 106 1.37 2.72 -17.93
CA GLN A 106 2.70 2.15 -17.76
C GLN A 106 3.78 3.11 -18.26
N LYS A 107 3.53 3.76 -19.41
CA LYS A 107 4.44 4.77 -19.97
C LYS A 107 4.59 5.96 -19.02
N ILE A 108 3.48 6.41 -18.41
CA ILE A 108 3.53 7.50 -17.43
C ILE A 108 4.31 7.10 -16.17
N LEU A 109 4.04 5.91 -15.61
CA LEU A 109 4.75 5.43 -14.42
C LEU A 109 6.25 5.24 -14.66
N MET A 110 6.64 4.83 -15.87
CA MET A 110 8.05 4.69 -16.25
C MET A 110 8.74 6.04 -16.48
N ALA A 111 8.00 7.11 -16.76
CA ALA A 111 8.55 8.46 -16.92
C ALA A 111 8.78 9.19 -15.59
N VAL A 112 8.19 8.72 -14.48
CA VAL A 112 8.46 9.22 -13.12
C VAL A 112 9.93 8.92 -12.79
N ASP A 113 10.66 9.89 -12.23
CA ASP A 113 12.01 9.64 -11.72
C ASP A 113 11.93 8.63 -10.56
N ALA A 114 12.76 7.58 -10.63
CA ALA A 114 12.78 6.53 -9.62
C ALA A 114 13.09 7.06 -8.21
N ASP A 115 13.87 8.14 -8.11
CA ASP A 115 14.22 8.77 -6.83
C ASP A 115 13.11 9.71 -6.31
N LYS A 116 12.06 9.96 -7.11
CA LYS A 116 10.83 10.69 -6.72
C LYS A 116 9.57 9.82 -6.71
N ASP A 117 9.67 8.54 -7.12
CA ASP A 117 8.57 7.57 -7.13
C ASP A 117 8.27 7.05 -5.72
N VAL A 118 7.65 7.86 -4.89
CA VAL A 118 7.33 7.52 -3.50
C VAL A 118 6.17 6.52 -3.35
N ASP A 119 5.42 6.23 -4.43
CA ASP A 119 4.48 5.10 -4.47
C ASP A 119 5.21 3.74 -4.62
N GLY A 120 6.48 3.74 -5.13
CA GLY A 120 7.30 2.55 -5.31
C GLY A 120 6.84 1.66 -6.47
N PHE A 121 6.32 2.25 -7.54
CA PHE A 121 5.82 1.51 -8.71
C PHE A 121 6.80 1.45 -9.87
N HIS A 122 7.83 2.30 -9.86
CA HIS A 122 8.83 2.33 -10.91
C HIS A 122 9.62 1.01 -10.97
N PRO A 123 9.87 0.43 -12.18
CA PRO A 123 10.57 -0.84 -12.31
C PRO A 123 11.96 -0.87 -11.65
N THR A 124 12.68 0.26 -11.61
CA THR A 124 13.95 0.38 -10.90
C THR A 124 13.77 0.15 -9.40
N ASN A 125 12.76 0.75 -8.78
CA ASN A 125 12.46 0.58 -7.35
C ASN A 125 12.02 -0.85 -7.06
N PHE A 126 11.18 -1.43 -7.92
CA PHE A 126 10.78 -2.84 -7.81
C PHE A 126 12.00 -3.77 -7.92
N GLY A 127 12.90 -3.55 -8.87
CA GLY A 127 14.12 -4.34 -9.04
C GLY A 127 15.08 -4.21 -7.84
N LYS A 128 15.31 -2.98 -7.36
CA LYS A 128 16.10 -2.73 -6.14
C LYS A 128 15.48 -3.43 -4.93
N MET A 129 14.15 -3.31 -4.74
CA MET A 129 13.42 -4.01 -3.66
C MET A 129 13.60 -5.51 -3.77
N ALA A 130 13.46 -6.11 -4.97
CA ALA A 130 13.61 -7.55 -5.17
C ALA A 130 15.03 -8.06 -4.84
N LEU A 131 16.04 -7.21 -5.00
CA LEU A 131 17.44 -7.47 -4.67
C LEU A 131 17.82 -7.07 -3.24
N SER A 132 16.86 -6.64 -2.43
CA SER A 132 17.08 -6.12 -1.06
C SER A 132 18.04 -4.91 -1.00
N LEU A 133 18.06 -4.11 -2.07
CA LEU A 133 18.80 -2.84 -2.12
C LEU A 133 17.94 -1.69 -1.57
N PRO A 134 18.55 -0.63 -1.01
CA PRO A 134 17.81 0.55 -0.55
C PRO A 134 16.97 1.16 -1.68
N THR A 135 15.68 1.35 -1.42
CA THR A 135 14.75 1.93 -2.40
C THR A 135 13.40 2.24 -1.74
N PHE A 136 12.51 2.90 -2.49
CA PHE A 136 11.10 3.02 -2.11
C PHE A 136 10.36 1.70 -2.38
N ILE A 137 9.67 1.24 -1.37
CA ILE A 137 8.85 0.01 -1.45
C ILE A 137 7.41 0.45 -1.69
N SER A 138 6.70 -0.26 -2.59
CA SER A 138 5.27 -0.03 -2.82
C SER A 138 4.52 0.06 -1.49
N ALA A 139 3.74 1.14 -1.34
CA ALA A 139 3.21 1.55 -0.03
C ALA A 139 2.35 0.48 0.68
N THR A 140 1.54 -0.31 -0.06
CA THR A 140 0.70 -1.35 0.54
C THR A 140 1.51 -2.54 1.04
N PRO A 141 2.41 -3.17 0.26
CA PRO A 141 3.31 -4.21 0.77
C PRO A 141 4.19 -3.72 1.91
N PHE A 142 4.71 -2.51 1.82
CA PHE A 142 5.50 -1.91 2.90
C PHE A 142 4.68 -1.79 4.19
N GLY A 143 3.40 -1.36 4.07
CA GLY A 143 2.49 -1.28 5.20
C GLY A 143 2.17 -2.63 5.84
N ILE A 144 2.08 -3.70 5.05
CA ILE A 144 1.91 -5.07 5.55
C ILE A 144 3.15 -5.49 6.37
N MET A 145 4.35 -5.30 5.81
CA MET A 145 5.60 -5.63 6.51
C MET A 145 5.74 -4.84 7.82
N GLU A 146 5.47 -3.54 7.79
CA GLU A 146 5.52 -2.70 8.99
C GLU A 146 4.48 -3.12 10.04
N LEU A 147 3.28 -3.50 9.60
CA LEU A 147 2.22 -3.98 10.50
C LEU A 147 2.63 -5.29 11.19
N LEU A 148 3.13 -6.27 10.42
CA LEU A 148 3.64 -7.52 10.96
C LEU A 148 4.78 -7.29 11.95
N LYS A 149 5.70 -6.36 11.63
CA LYS A 149 6.81 -5.96 12.50
C LYS A 149 6.34 -5.36 13.83
N ARG A 150 5.40 -4.43 13.79
CA ARG A 150 4.90 -3.72 14.98
C ARG A 150 4.09 -4.62 15.94
N TYR A 151 3.57 -5.72 15.43
CA TYR A 151 2.89 -6.74 16.23
C TYR A 151 3.77 -7.95 16.56
N ASP A 152 5.07 -7.88 16.28
CA ASP A 152 6.05 -8.95 16.51
C ASP A 152 5.57 -10.31 15.97
N VAL A 153 4.92 -10.29 14.79
CA VAL A 153 4.45 -11.51 14.14
C VAL A 153 5.65 -12.30 13.63
N GLU A 154 5.81 -13.51 14.15
CA GLU A 154 6.86 -14.41 13.70
C GLU A 154 6.60 -14.90 12.27
N THR A 155 7.49 -14.56 11.35
CA THR A 155 7.39 -14.92 9.93
C THR A 155 8.49 -15.88 9.47
N SER A 156 9.59 -15.96 10.22
CA SER A 156 10.75 -16.80 9.87
C SER A 156 10.41 -18.29 9.91
N GLY A 157 10.70 -18.99 8.83
CA GLY A 157 10.40 -20.44 8.69
C GLY A 157 8.91 -20.76 8.51
N LYS A 158 8.02 -19.74 8.46
CA LYS A 158 6.58 -19.95 8.25
C LYS A 158 6.25 -20.14 6.76
N HIS A 159 5.18 -20.87 6.48
CA HIS A 159 4.60 -20.96 5.15
C HIS A 159 3.60 -19.81 4.96
N THR A 160 3.92 -18.89 4.05
CA THR A 160 3.05 -17.78 3.67
C THR A 160 2.39 -18.05 2.32
N VAL A 161 1.06 -17.98 2.25
CA VAL A 161 0.32 -18.02 0.99
C VAL A 161 -0.18 -16.61 0.68
N VAL A 162 0.28 -16.06 -0.43
CA VAL A 162 -0.19 -14.78 -0.98
C VAL A 162 -1.21 -15.08 -2.07
N ILE A 163 -2.44 -14.58 -1.92
CA ILE A 163 -3.51 -14.76 -2.89
C ILE A 163 -3.70 -13.46 -3.68
N GLY A 164 -3.34 -13.48 -4.95
CA GLY A 164 -3.28 -12.32 -5.83
C GLY A 164 -1.86 -12.02 -6.29
N ARG A 165 -1.71 -11.61 -7.57
CA ARG A 165 -0.39 -11.40 -8.20
C ARG A 165 -0.27 -10.06 -8.93
N SER A 166 -0.93 -9.03 -8.41
CA SER A 166 -0.80 -7.68 -8.95
C SER A 166 0.63 -7.16 -8.77
N ASP A 167 1.05 -6.28 -9.69
CA ASP A 167 2.38 -5.69 -9.67
C ASP A 167 2.59 -4.76 -8.47
N ILE A 168 1.50 -4.21 -7.92
CA ILE A 168 1.54 -3.23 -6.83
C ILE A 168 1.38 -3.84 -5.43
N VAL A 169 0.87 -5.08 -5.31
CA VAL A 169 0.66 -5.74 -4.00
C VAL A 169 1.16 -7.18 -3.99
N GLY A 170 0.54 -8.07 -4.77
CA GLY A 170 0.76 -9.51 -4.63
C GLY A 170 2.20 -9.94 -4.92
N ARG A 171 2.78 -9.49 -6.04
CA ARG A 171 4.18 -9.78 -6.36
C ARG A 171 5.15 -9.17 -5.36
N PRO A 172 5.10 -7.84 -5.07
CA PRO A 172 6.05 -7.26 -4.13
C PRO A 172 5.95 -7.88 -2.73
N ILE A 173 4.75 -8.15 -2.18
CA ILE A 173 4.68 -8.76 -0.85
C ILE A 173 5.19 -10.19 -0.83
N SER A 174 5.03 -10.96 -1.91
CA SER A 174 5.58 -12.31 -1.99
C SER A 174 7.10 -12.33 -1.96
N ILE A 175 7.73 -11.34 -2.61
CA ILE A 175 9.18 -11.15 -2.59
C ILE A 175 9.63 -10.73 -1.19
N LEU A 176 9.03 -9.68 -0.62
CA LEU A 176 9.39 -9.17 0.71
C LEU A 176 9.29 -10.24 1.80
N MET A 177 8.23 -11.05 1.79
CA MET A 177 8.06 -12.14 2.75
C MET A 177 9.10 -13.24 2.59
N SER A 178 9.68 -13.44 1.40
CA SER A 178 10.73 -14.43 1.16
C SER A 178 12.14 -13.93 1.44
N GLN A 179 12.36 -12.62 1.58
CA GLN A 179 13.67 -12.03 1.83
C GLN A 179 14.24 -12.42 3.20
N LYS A 180 15.57 -12.44 3.31
CA LYS A 180 16.28 -12.63 4.58
C LYS A 180 16.19 -11.35 5.43
N SER A 181 15.05 -11.17 6.06
CA SER A 181 14.69 -9.97 6.85
C SER A 181 13.76 -10.36 8.03
N ASN A 182 13.49 -9.41 8.90
CA ASN A 182 12.46 -9.54 9.94
C ASN A 182 11.55 -8.30 9.94
N PRO A 183 10.25 -8.47 9.57
CA PRO A 183 9.61 -9.71 9.08
C PRO A 183 10.19 -10.16 7.73
N GLY A 184 9.98 -11.44 7.39
CA GLY A 184 10.53 -12.08 6.20
C GLY A 184 10.91 -13.54 6.50
N ASN A 185 11.88 -14.10 5.76
CA ASN A 185 12.35 -15.48 5.89
C ASN A 185 11.24 -16.55 5.80
N SER A 186 10.14 -16.25 5.11
CA SER A 186 9.04 -17.19 4.88
C SER A 186 9.28 -18.03 3.63
N THR A 187 8.76 -19.26 3.64
CA THR A 187 8.51 -19.99 2.40
C THR A 187 7.22 -19.46 1.78
N VAL A 188 7.26 -18.92 0.58
CA VAL A 188 6.12 -18.22 -0.02
C VAL A 188 5.52 -18.97 -1.20
N THR A 189 4.22 -19.19 -1.16
CA THR A 189 3.41 -19.64 -2.29
C THR A 189 2.58 -18.48 -2.83
N LEU A 190 2.80 -18.09 -4.10
CA LEU A 190 2.01 -17.07 -4.78
C LEU A 190 0.87 -17.73 -5.57
N ALA A 191 -0.35 -17.59 -5.07
CA ALA A 191 -1.57 -18.13 -5.66
C ALA A 191 -2.35 -17.07 -6.46
N HIS A 192 -3.08 -17.50 -7.48
CA HIS A 192 -3.84 -16.62 -8.37
C HIS A 192 -5.05 -17.34 -8.99
N SER A 193 -5.84 -16.67 -9.81
CA SER A 193 -7.08 -17.19 -10.43
C SER A 193 -6.93 -18.48 -11.26
N ARG A 194 -5.70 -18.89 -11.60
CA ARG A 194 -5.42 -20.14 -12.31
C ARG A 194 -4.83 -21.22 -11.40
N THR A 195 -4.63 -20.92 -10.13
CA THR A 195 -4.12 -21.89 -9.15
C THR A 195 -5.19 -22.93 -8.88
N LYS A 196 -4.81 -24.20 -9.03
CA LYS A 196 -5.66 -25.33 -8.66
C LYS A 196 -5.56 -25.59 -7.16
N ASN A 197 -6.62 -26.13 -6.57
CA ASN A 197 -6.64 -26.56 -5.16
C ASN A 197 -6.23 -25.44 -4.16
N ILE A 198 -6.66 -24.22 -4.42
CA ILE A 198 -6.29 -23.06 -3.59
C ILE A 198 -6.66 -23.26 -2.11
N GLU A 199 -7.77 -23.92 -1.83
CA GLU A 199 -8.21 -24.23 -0.47
C GLU A 199 -7.24 -25.16 0.27
N GLU A 200 -6.64 -26.10 -0.42
CA GLU A 200 -5.67 -27.03 0.14
C GLU A 200 -4.36 -26.27 0.48
N LEU A 201 -3.90 -25.42 -0.43
CA LEU A 201 -2.72 -24.58 -0.21
C LEU A 201 -2.91 -23.66 0.98
N THR A 202 -4.06 -22.99 1.09
CA THR A 202 -4.31 -22.04 2.16
C THR A 202 -4.51 -22.73 3.52
N ARG A 203 -5.06 -23.95 3.57
CA ARG A 203 -5.14 -24.75 4.80
C ARG A 203 -3.77 -25.15 5.38
N GLN A 204 -2.72 -25.15 4.56
CA GLN A 204 -1.35 -25.44 5.03
C GLN A 204 -0.61 -24.18 5.47
N ALA A 205 -1.13 -23.00 5.15
CA ALA A 205 -0.46 -21.74 5.40
C ALA A 205 -0.49 -21.35 6.89
N ASP A 206 0.66 -20.92 7.39
CA ASP A 206 0.78 -20.25 8.70
C ASP A 206 0.34 -18.79 8.59
N ILE A 207 0.57 -18.17 7.42
CA ILE A 207 0.23 -16.78 7.12
C ILE A 207 -0.52 -16.73 5.79
N ILE A 208 -1.68 -16.09 5.75
CA ILE A 208 -2.42 -15.84 4.50
C ILE A 208 -2.49 -14.33 4.29
N ILE A 209 -2.03 -13.88 3.11
CA ILE A 209 -2.16 -12.49 2.67
C ILE A 209 -3.10 -12.48 1.46
N SER A 210 -4.32 -11.96 1.63
CA SER A 210 -5.33 -11.93 0.57
C SER A 210 -5.40 -10.56 -0.09
N ALA A 211 -5.13 -10.50 -1.39
CA ALA A 211 -5.10 -9.28 -2.22
C ALA A 211 -5.79 -9.52 -3.57
N LEU A 212 -7.04 -10.00 -3.51
CA LEU A 212 -7.84 -10.38 -4.69
C LEU A 212 -8.80 -9.28 -5.12
N GLY A 213 -9.36 -8.53 -4.17
CA GLY A 213 -10.51 -7.65 -4.40
C GLY A 213 -11.82 -8.43 -4.62
N VAL A 214 -11.94 -9.64 -4.07
CA VAL A 214 -13.15 -10.50 -4.15
C VAL A 214 -13.72 -10.67 -2.75
N PRO A 215 -14.87 -10.06 -2.44
CA PRO A 215 -15.48 -10.08 -1.10
C PRO A 215 -15.65 -11.48 -0.53
N ASN A 216 -15.20 -11.67 0.71
CA ASN A 216 -15.39 -12.92 1.47
C ASN A 216 -14.91 -14.18 0.73
N PHE A 217 -13.88 -14.09 -0.09
CA PHE A 217 -13.31 -15.23 -0.81
C PHE A 217 -12.70 -16.25 0.15
N VAL A 218 -11.90 -15.79 1.11
CA VAL A 218 -11.24 -16.66 2.10
C VAL A 218 -12.23 -17.05 3.18
N LYS A 219 -12.56 -18.34 3.24
CA LYS A 219 -13.50 -18.93 4.19
C LYS A 219 -12.80 -19.67 5.34
N ALA A 220 -13.52 -19.95 6.43
CA ALA A 220 -12.97 -20.66 7.59
C ALA A 220 -12.44 -22.07 7.26
N ASN A 221 -13.02 -22.77 6.27
CA ASN A 221 -12.52 -24.08 5.81
C ASN A 221 -11.22 -24.00 5.02
N MET A 222 -10.81 -22.79 4.59
CA MET A 222 -9.57 -22.51 3.90
C MET A 222 -8.42 -22.13 4.85
N VAL A 223 -8.68 -22.00 6.15
CA VAL A 223 -7.72 -21.45 7.11
C VAL A 223 -7.35 -22.50 8.15
N LYS A 224 -6.04 -22.64 8.38
CA LYS A 224 -5.47 -23.44 9.47
C LYS A 224 -5.76 -22.81 10.81
N GLU A 225 -5.95 -23.60 11.84
CA GLU A 225 -6.06 -23.13 13.23
C GLU A 225 -4.78 -22.37 13.65
N GLY A 226 -4.97 -21.19 14.23
CA GLY A 226 -3.86 -20.33 14.65
C GLY A 226 -3.17 -19.54 13.54
N ALA A 227 -3.66 -19.56 12.30
CA ALA A 227 -3.06 -18.82 11.19
C ALA A 227 -3.13 -17.30 11.40
N VAL A 228 -2.16 -16.59 10.81
CA VAL A 228 -2.13 -15.13 10.69
C VAL A 228 -2.81 -14.73 9.38
N ILE A 229 -3.77 -13.81 9.46
CA ILE A 229 -4.59 -13.41 8.31
C ILE A 229 -4.40 -11.90 8.04
N VAL A 230 -3.90 -11.58 6.86
CA VAL A 230 -3.76 -10.21 6.38
C VAL A 230 -4.70 -10.00 5.20
N ASP A 231 -5.80 -9.31 5.42
CA ASP A 231 -6.78 -8.96 4.41
C ASP A 231 -6.46 -7.58 3.82
N VAL A 232 -6.11 -7.55 2.54
CA VAL A 232 -5.81 -6.33 1.77
C VAL A 232 -7.02 -5.85 0.98
N GLY A 233 -8.05 -6.69 0.85
CA GLY A 233 -9.25 -6.40 0.09
C GLY A 233 -9.99 -5.16 0.60
N ILE A 234 -10.42 -4.30 -0.33
CA ILE A 234 -11.25 -3.12 -0.06
C ILE A 234 -12.31 -3.04 -1.15
N THR A 235 -13.44 -3.68 -0.92
CA THR A 235 -14.54 -3.70 -1.89
C THR A 235 -15.76 -3.00 -1.31
N ARG A 236 -16.38 -2.09 -2.10
CA ARG A 236 -17.66 -1.49 -1.76
C ARG A 236 -18.78 -2.45 -2.15
N VAL A 237 -19.57 -2.83 -1.17
CA VAL A 237 -20.76 -3.67 -1.38
C VAL A 237 -21.99 -2.85 -0.98
N ALA A 238 -23.01 -2.83 -1.82
CA ALA A 238 -24.25 -2.15 -1.53
C ALA A 238 -24.85 -2.64 -0.20
N ASP A 239 -25.33 -1.70 0.62
CA ASP A 239 -26.07 -2.02 1.85
C ASP A 239 -27.09 -0.92 2.18
N ASN A 240 -27.94 -1.19 3.17
CA ASN A 240 -29.04 -0.31 3.56
C ASN A 240 -28.61 0.84 4.51
N SER A 241 -27.30 1.11 4.69
CA SER A 241 -26.82 2.24 5.48
C SER A 241 -27.11 3.59 4.80
N ALA A 242 -27.03 4.67 5.53
CA ALA A 242 -27.18 6.03 4.99
C ALA A 242 -26.16 6.37 3.88
N LYS A 243 -25.05 5.62 3.80
CA LYS A 243 -24.04 5.74 2.73
C LYS A 243 -24.37 4.90 1.49
N GLY A 244 -25.35 4.00 1.57
CA GLY A 244 -25.72 3.09 0.49
C GLY A 244 -24.69 1.95 0.25
N TYR A 245 -23.62 1.88 1.00
CA TYR A 245 -22.61 0.82 0.87
C TYR A 245 -21.83 0.61 2.18
N LYS A 246 -21.29 -0.59 2.31
CA LYS A 246 -20.25 -0.91 3.30
C LYS A 246 -18.97 -1.38 2.60
N ILE A 247 -17.85 -1.23 3.31
CA ILE A 247 -16.55 -1.74 2.84
C ILE A 247 -16.35 -3.12 3.47
N VAL A 248 -16.00 -4.08 2.62
CA VAL A 248 -15.69 -5.46 3.02
C VAL A 248 -14.35 -5.88 2.43
N GLY A 249 -13.68 -6.79 3.11
CA GLY A 249 -12.43 -7.38 2.66
C GLY A 249 -12.64 -8.66 1.83
N ASP A 250 -11.53 -9.29 1.49
CA ASP A 250 -11.49 -10.58 0.80
C ASP A 250 -11.77 -11.75 1.76
N VAL A 251 -11.71 -11.53 3.07
CA VAL A 251 -11.82 -12.56 4.11
C VAL A 251 -13.21 -12.51 4.76
N ASP A 252 -13.83 -13.67 4.93
CA ASP A 252 -15.01 -13.86 5.77
C ASP A 252 -14.63 -13.66 7.25
N TYR A 253 -14.50 -12.38 7.64
CA TYR A 253 -13.94 -11.97 8.92
C TYR A 253 -14.62 -12.67 10.11
N GLU A 254 -15.95 -12.74 10.10
CA GLU A 254 -16.73 -13.28 11.23
C GLU A 254 -16.38 -14.73 11.54
N ASN A 255 -16.18 -15.55 10.52
CA ASN A 255 -15.91 -16.98 10.68
C ASN A 255 -14.41 -17.27 10.77
N VAL A 256 -13.58 -16.57 9.99
CA VAL A 256 -12.13 -16.77 9.96
C VAL A 256 -11.46 -16.27 11.24
N SER A 257 -11.95 -15.18 11.84
CA SER A 257 -11.40 -14.63 13.09
C SER A 257 -11.43 -15.64 14.25
N LYS A 258 -12.41 -16.54 14.28
CA LYS A 258 -12.54 -17.58 15.32
C LYS A 258 -11.39 -18.60 15.29
N LYS A 259 -10.70 -18.73 14.15
CA LYS A 259 -9.59 -19.66 13.94
C LYS A 259 -8.23 -18.99 13.90
N SER A 260 -8.17 -17.68 13.74
CA SER A 260 -6.94 -16.93 13.53
C SER A 260 -6.24 -16.60 14.84
N SER A 261 -4.91 -16.60 14.86
CA SER A 261 -4.11 -16.01 15.93
C SER A 261 -4.06 -14.48 15.82
N TYR A 262 -3.86 -13.98 14.59
CA TYR A 262 -3.87 -12.57 14.21
C TYR A 262 -4.75 -12.37 12.97
N ILE A 263 -5.45 -11.23 12.92
CA ILE A 263 -6.27 -10.87 11.75
C ILE A 263 -6.35 -9.35 11.58
N THR A 264 -6.27 -8.86 10.34
CA THR A 264 -6.57 -7.46 10.03
C THR A 264 -8.07 -7.24 9.87
N PRO A 265 -8.65 -6.16 10.44
CA PRO A 265 -10.03 -5.78 10.16
C PRO A 265 -10.13 -5.03 8.81
N VAL A 266 -11.28 -5.10 8.17
CA VAL A 266 -11.63 -4.26 7.02
C VAL A 266 -12.98 -3.59 7.27
N PRO A 267 -13.01 -2.25 7.34
CA PRO A 267 -11.89 -1.30 7.26
C PRO A 267 -11.04 -1.22 8.54
N GLY A 268 -9.84 -0.66 8.43
CA GLY A 268 -8.99 -0.34 9.60
C GLY A 268 -7.68 -1.14 9.69
N GLY A 269 -7.51 -2.18 8.87
CA GLY A 269 -6.28 -2.96 8.76
C GLY A 269 -5.26 -2.34 7.79
N VAL A 270 -5.03 -2.94 6.64
CA VAL A 270 -3.97 -2.55 5.68
C VAL A 270 -4.18 -1.17 5.07
N GLY A 271 -5.42 -0.77 4.73
CA GLY A 271 -5.68 0.50 4.05
C GLY A 271 -5.08 1.75 4.72
N PRO A 272 -5.24 1.99 6.03
CA PRO A 272 -4.59 3.11 6.71
C PRO A 272 -3.07 3.09 6.65
N MET A 273 -2.45 1.90 6.59
CA MET A 273 -1.00 1.72 6.51
C MET A 273 -0.44 2.23 5.18
N THR A 274 -1.16 2.07 4.07
CA THR A 274 -0.74 2.55 2.74
C THR A 274 -0.43 4.05 2.77
N ILE A 275 -1.29 4.86 3.41
CA ILE A 275 -1.06 6.31 3.53
C ILE A 275 0.16 6.60 4.43
N ALA A 276 0.32 5.88 5.54
CA ALA A 276 1.46 6.09 6.42
C ALA A 276 2.79 5.74 5.71
N MET A 277 2.80 4.69 4.89
CA MET A 277 4.01 4.31 4.14
C MET A 277 4.33 5.26 3.00
N LEU A 278 3.32 5.82 2.34
CA LEU A 278 3.54 6.90 1.36
C LEU A 278 4.25 8.11 2.02
N LEU A 279 3.79 8.53 3.20
CA LEU A 279 4.46 9.60 3.95
C LEU A 279 5.89 9.19 4.36
N LYS A 280 6.09 7.94 4.76
CA LYS A 280 7.41 7.42 5.12
C LYS A 280 8.36 7.41 3.93
N ASN A 281 7.91 6.99 2.74
CA ASN A 281 8.69 7.06 1.50
C ASN A 281 9.02 8.53 1.14
N THR A 282 8.04 9.44 1.22
CA THR A 282 8.27 10.88 0.97
C THR A 282 9.31 11.45 1.95
N PHE A 283 9.25 11.04 3.22
CA PHE A 283 10.24 11.46 4.22
C PHE A 283 11.64 10.89 3.95
N LEU A 284 11.72 9.67 3.41
CA LEU A 284 12.98 9.08 2.97
C LEU A 284 13.55 9.81 1.75
N ALA A 285 12.71 10.18 0.78
CA ALA A 285 13.12 10.96 -0.39
C ALA A 285 13.68 12.34 -0.01
N TYR A 286 13.07 13.00 0.97
CA TYR A 286 13.58 14.27 1.50
C TYR A 286 14.99 14.16 2.14
N LYS A 287 15.34 13.01 2.70
CA LYS A 287 16.62 12.78 3.40
C LYS A 287 17.75 12.29 2.48
N GLY A 288 17.39 11.76 1.31
CA GLY A 288 18.32 11.23 0.31
C GLY A 288 18.99 12.31 -0.45
#